data_b190a3a0c9d0c32d1498bcef258608ec
#
_entry.id   b190a3a0c9d0c32d1498bcef258608ec
#
_cell.length_a   1.000
_cell.length_b   1.000
_cell.length_c   1.000
_cell.angle_alpha   90.00
_cell.angle_beta   90.00
_cell.angle_gamma   90.00
#
_symmetry.space_group_name_H-M   'P 1'
#
loop_
_entity.id
_entity.type
_entity.pdbx_description
1 polymer ?
#
loop_
_entity_poly.entity_id
_entity_poly.type
_entity_poly.pdbx_seq_one_letter_code
_entity_poly.pdbx_strand_id
1 'polypeptide(L)'
;NTAFTTETMHGYIKNSKKLIDSEINNHINVWGDSISFNIVKSYEYWIKNINILKQFFVRRPSIEFQHLQEKWDFGDLVDLQITVNDAKYGGLQINTINALQYDFQGIFLNKLPITLEAIAKSGYQFDYWEGVDSKERKIIIQPYKIISSKISAHFKLID
;
A
#
# COMPACT_ATOMS: atom_id res chain seq x y z
N ASN A 1 2.97 -2.45 -2.38
CA ASN A 1 2.22 -1.20 -2.12
C ASN A 1 1.61 -1.06 -0.72
N THR A 2 1.54 -2.10 0.10
CA THR A 2 0.91 -2.00 1.43
C THR A 2 1.90 -1.65 2.55
N ALA A 3 3.16 -2.07 2.45
CA ALA A 3 4.16 -1.87 3.50
C ALA A 3 4.73 -0.44 3.54
N PHE A 4 4.84 0.22 2.39
CA PHE A 4 5.49 1.53 2.25
C PHE A 4 4.51 2.63 1.79
N THR A 5 3.21 2.48 2.08
CA THR A 5 2.27 3.59 1.86
C THR A 5 2.57 4.74 2.80
N THR A 6 2.27 5.95 2.38
CA THR A 6 2.40 7.16 3.21
C THR A 6 1.73 6.98 4.57
N GLU A 7 0.53 6.41 4.61
CA GLU A 7 -0.24 6.18 5.83
C GLU A 7 0.47 5.19 6.77
N THR A 8 0.91 4.03 6.25
CA THR A 8 1.66 3.03 7.02
C THR A 8 2.93 3.62 7.61
N MET A 9 3.71 4.34 6.79
CA MET A 9 4.95 4.96 7.23
C MET A 9 4.74 6.07 8.25
N HIS A 10 3.68 6.90 8.10
CA HIS A 10 3.29 7.87 9.12
C HIS A 10 2.86 7.20 10.43
N GLY A 11 2.21 6.04 10.36
CA GLY A 11 1.89 5.22 11.53
C GLY A 11 3.15 4.76 12.27
N TYR A 12 4.14 4.22 11.57
CA TYR A 12 5.43 3.84 12.16
C TYR A 12 6.15 5.03 12.79
N ILE A 13 6.22 6.18 12.10
CA ILE A 13 6.84 7.40 12.63
C ILE A 13 6.14 7.85 13.92
N LYS A 14 4.80 7.85 13.93
CA LYS A 14 4.00 8.23 15.11
C LYS A 14 4.28 7.31 16.29
N ASN A 15 4.31 6.00 16.08
CA ASN A 15 4.56 5.01 17.12
C ASN A 15 5.99 5.11 17.65
N SER A 16 6.99 5.21 16.77
CA SER A 16 8.39 5.39 17.17
C SER A 16 8.59 6.70 17.94
N LYS A 17 7.98 7.80 17.46
CA LYS A 17 8.00 9.07 18.19
C LYS A 17 7.48 8.90 19.61
N LYS A 18 6.34 8.24 19.79
CA LYS A 18 5.73 8.03 21.12
C LYS A 18 6.64 7.25 22.07
N LEU A 19 7.41 6.28 21.55
CA LEU A 19 8.32 5.47 22.37
C LEU A 19 9.49 6.26 22.94
N ILE A 20 10.01 7.25 22.19
CA ILE A 20 11.22 7.99 22.57
C ILE A 20 10.95 9.43 23.00
N ASP A 21 9.71 9.90 22.93
CA ASP A 21 9.32 11.30 23.19
C ASP A 21 9.69 11.74 24.63
N SER A 22 9.52 10.84 25.61
CA SER A 22 9.87 11.11 26.99
C SER A 22 11.37 11.25 27.23
N GLU A 23 12.20 10.55 26.43
CA GLU A 23 13.64 10.51 26.60
C GLU A 23 14.38 11.58 25.82
N ILE A 24 13.71 12.23 24.87
CA ILE A 24 14.38 13.19 23.96
C ILE A 24 14.95 14.40 24.70
N ASN A 25 14.26 14.87 25.76
CA ASN A 25 14.76 15.97 26.57
C ASN A 25 16.01 15.59 27.37
N ASN A 26 16.07 14.37 27.90
CA ASN A 26 17.25 13.84 28.57
C ASN A 26 18.43 13.76 27.60
N HIS A 27 18.17 13.27 26.36
CA HIS A 27 19.18 13.26 25.31
C HIS A 27 19.69 14.66 24.97
N ILE A 28 18.80 15.64 24.84
CA ILE A 28 19.16 17.03 24.55
C ILE A 28 20.01 17.63 25.68
N ASN A 29 19.63 17.40 26.94
CA ASN A 29 20.36 17.91 28.11
C ASN A 29 21.78 17.36 28.18
N VAL A 30 22.01 16.12 27.80
CA VAL A 30 23.32 15.46 27.85
C VAL A 30 24.20 15.81 26.65
N TRP A 31 23.59 15.87 25.45
CA TRP A 31 24.33 15.89 24.18
C TRP A 31 24.04 17.10 23.29
N GLY A 32 23.02 17.91 23.63
CA GLY A 32 22.53 19.02 22.76
C GLY A 32 23.59 20.07 22.43
N ASP A 33 24.55 20.30 23.30
CA ASP A 33 25.64 21.25 23.10
C ASP A 33 26.87 20.66 22.38
N SER A 34 26.81 19.39 22.02
CA SER A 34 27.91 18.75 21.31
C SER A 34 28.08 19.34 19.89
N ILE A 35 29.34 19.42 19.45
CA ILE A 35 29.75 19.97 18.15
C ILE A 35 29.35 19.03 16.97
N SER A 36 28.91 17.80 17.27
CA SER A 36 28.54 16.83 16.23
C SER A 36 27.31 17.26 15.45
N PHE A 37 27.41 17.22 14.11
CA PHE A 37 26.32 17.60 13.19
C PHE A 37 25.07 16.71 13.23
N ASN A 38 25.16 15.54 13.86
CA ASN A 38 24.08 14.53 13.91
C ASN A 38 23.32 14.53 15.22
N ILE A 39 23.51 15.51 16.10
CA ILE A 39 22.89 15.55 17.41
C ILE A 39 21.64 16.41 17.40
N VAL A 40 20.60 15.91 18.08
CA VAL A 40 19.37 16.66 18.31
C VAL A 40 19.64 17.75 19.35
N LYS A 41 19.66 19.02 18.88
CA LYS A 41 20.03 20.19 19.70
C LYS A 41 18.85 20.78 20.50
N SER A 42 17.62 20.53 20.06
CA SER A 42 16.41 20.99 20.75
C SER A 42 15.22 20.11 20.39
N TYR A 43 14.18 20.18 21.22
CA TYR A 43 12.91 19.50 20.93
C TYR A 43 12.28 20.00 19.62
N GLU A 44 12.35 21.29 19.32
CA GLU A 44 11.85 21.84 18.06
C GLU A 44 12.63 21.29 16.86
N TYR A 45 13.95 21.18 16.96
CA TYR A 45 14.80 20.59 15.92
C TYR A 45 14.41 19.13 15.67
N TRP A 46 14.14 18.36 16.72
CA TRP A 46 13.65 17.00 16.61
C TRP A 46 12.30 16.92 15.90
N ILE A 47 11.33 17.72 16.31
CA ILE A 47 10.01 17.80 15.65
C ILE A 47 10.15 18.20 14.19
N LYS A 48 11.03 19.15 13.87
CA LYS A 48 11.32 19.55 12.49
C LYS A 48 11.82 18.37 11.65
N ASN A 49 12.75 17.58 12.18
CA ASN A 49 13.26 16.39 11.47
C ASN A 49 12.20 15.30 11.30
N ILE A 50 11.34 15.08 12.29
CA ILE A 50 10.17 14.19 12.15
C ILE A 50 9.25 14.65 11.01
N ASN A 51 9.00 15.95 10.90
CA ASN A 51 8.17 16.50 9.83
C ASN A 51 8.84 16.37 8.46
N ILE A 52 10.15 16.55 8.37
CA ILE A 52 10.92 16.28 7.15
C ILE A 52 10.78 14.82 6.74
N LEU A 53 10.92 13.89 7.68
CA LEU A 53 10.74 12.46 7.43
C LEU A 53 9.32 12.13 6.94
N LYS A 54 8.29 12.73 7.54
CA LYS A 54 6.91 12.58 7.06
C LYS A 54 6.74 13.09 5.64
N GLN A 55 7.28 14.25 5.31
CA GLN A 55 7.22 14.82 3.95
C GLN A 55 7.98 13.96 2.94
N PHE A 56 9.08 13.35 3.34
CA PHE A 56 9.78 12.38 2.51
C PHE A 56 8.85 11.23 2.08
N PHE A 57 8.11 10.62 3.02
CA PHE A 57 7.21 9.52 2.70
C PHE A 57 5.95 9.94 1.92
N VAL A 58 5.57 11.21 1.94
CA VAL A 58 4.52 11.73 1.03
C VAL A 58 5.00 11.74 -0.42
N ARG A 59 6.26 12.12 -0.65
CA ARG A 59 6.82 12.30 -2.01
C ARG A 59 7.43 11.02 -2.58
N ARG A 60 7.95 10.14 -1.71
CA ARG A 60 8.74 8.98 -2.14
C ARG A 60 8.01 8.03 -3.09
N PRO A 61 6.73 7.67 -2.90
CA PRO A 61 6.04 6.75 -3.80
C PRO A 61 6.03 7.21 -5.26
N SER A 62 5.72 8.48 -5.52
CA SER A 62 5.69 9.02 -6.88
C SER A 62 7.08 9.04 -7.53
N ILE A 63 8.11 9.39 -6.77
CA ILE A 63 9.50 9.39 -7.24
C ILE A 63 9.95 7.96 -7.57
N GLU A 64 9.60 6.97 -6.76
CA GLU A 64 9.93 5.56 -7.05
C GLU A 64 9.26 5.07 -8.33
N PHE A 65 8.00 5.39 -8.54
CA PHE A 65 7.32 5.04 -9.79
C PHE A 65 7.99 5.70 -11.00
N GLN A 66 8.37 6.97 -10.89
CA GLN A 66 9.11 7.67 -11.94
C GLN A 66 10.44 6.96 -12.24
N HIS A 67 11.25 6.63 -11.22
CA HIS A 67 12.50 5.91 -11.40
C HIS A 67 12.30 4.53 -12.06
N LEU A 68 11.22 3.83 -11.70
CA LEU A 68 10.88 2.55 -12.33
C LEU A 68 10.55 2.71 -13.82
N GLN A 69 9.78 3.74 -14.16
CA GLN A 69 9.42 4.03 -15.57
C GLN A 69 10.62 4.51 -16.38
N GLU A 70 11.53 5.32 -15.82
CA GLU A 70 12.75 5.78 -16.47
C GLU A 70 13.74 4.66 -16.75
N LYS A 71 13.82 3.68 -15.84
CA LYS A 71 14.79 2.59 -15.94
C LYS A 71 14.30 1.39 -16.74
N TRP A 72 12.99 1.11 -16.70
CA TRP A 72 12.37 -0.03 -17.35
C TRP A 72 11.08 0.37 -18.04
N ASP A 73 10.81 -0.23 -19.18
CA ASP A 73 9.56 -0.03 -19.92
C ASP A 73 8.42 -0.84 -19.28
N PHE A 74 8.00 -0.44 -18.10
CA PHE A 74 6.85 -1.05 -17.39
C PHE A 74 5.51 -0.38 -17.73
N GLY A 75 5.54 0.58 -18.66
CA GLY A 75 4.37 1.31 -19.14
C GLY A 75 3.91 2.41 -18.19
N ASP A 76 2.66 2.82 -18.39
CA ASP A 76 2.05 3.93 -17.65
C ASP A 76 1.46 3.47 -16.33
N LEU A 77 1.23 4.43 -15.42
CA LEU A 77 0.52 4.20 -14.18
C LEU A 77 -0.98 4.11 -14.44
N VAL A 78 -1.62 3.09 -13.88
CA VAL A 78 -3.07 2.92 -13.90
C VAL A 78 -3.59 2.76 -12.48
N ASP A 79 -4.69 3.43 -12.18
CA ASP A 79 -5.41 3.29 -10.90
C ASP A 79 -6.49 2.23 -11.08
N LEU A 80 -6.45 1.19 -10.26
CA LEU A 80 -7.42 0.10 -10.28
C LEU A 80 -8.09 -0.02 -8.90
N GLN A 81 -9.41 -0.11 -8.93
CA GLN A 81 -10.22 -0.52 -7.80
C GLN A 81 -10.58 -2.00 -7.95
N ILE A 82 -10.24 -2.81 -6.94
CA ILE A 82 -10.46 -4.26 -6.93
C ILE A 82 -11.30 -4.60 -5.71
N THR A 83 -12.53 -5.03 -5.93
CA THR A 83 -13.55 -5.18 -4.88
C THR A 83 -14.15 -6.58 -4.85
N VAL A 84 -14.99 -6.83 -3.85
CA VAL A 84 -15.90 -7.99 -3.78
C VAL A 84 -17.34 -7.51 -3.69
N ASN A 85 -18.29 -8.33 -4.11
CA ASN A 85 -19.71 -8.00 -4.00
C ASN A 85 -20.17 -7.85 -2.54
N ASP A 86 -19.66 -8.69 -1.62
CA ASP A 86 -19.88 -8.56 -0.17
C ASP A 86 -18.72 -9.23 0.58
N ALA A 87 -18.13 -8.50 1.51
CA ALA A 87 -17.06 -9.01 2.38
C ALA A 87 -17.46 -10.17 3.28
N LYS A 88 -18.77 -10.42 3.46
CA LYS A 88 -19.28 -11.59 4.19
C LYS A 88 -19.11 -12.89 3.39
N TYR A 89 -19.11 -12.81 2.06
CA TYR A 89 -19.13 -13.97 1.18
C TYR A 89 -17.71 -14.44 0.80
N GLY A 90 -16.77 -13.52 0.72
CA GLY A 90 -15.39 -13.83 0.34
C GLY A 90 -14.47 -12.64 0.44
N GLY A 91 -13.25 -12.82 -0.04
CA GLY A 91 -12.22 -11.80 -0.14
C GLY A 91 -11.29 -12.07 -1.32
N LEU A 92 -10.32 -11.21 -1.51
CA LEU A 92 -9.37 -11.23 -2.62
C LEU A 92 -7.95 -11.34 -2.11
N GLN A 93 -7.16 -12.16 -2.77
CA GLN A 93 -5.70 -12.10 -2.70
C GLN A 93 -5.18 -11.42 -3.96
N ILE A 94 -4.32 -10.43 -3.78
CA ILE A 94 -3.76 -9.61 -4.86
C ILE A 94 -2.25 -9.79 -4.85
N ASN A 95 -1.68 -10.33 -5.90
CA ASN A 95 -0.25 -10.64 -6.00
C ASN A 95 0.24 -11.41 -4.76
N THR A 96 1.25 -10.86 -4.08
CA THR A 96 1.88 -11.44 -2.86
C THR A 96 1.38 -10.80 -1.58
N ILE A 97 0.26 -10.05 -1.61
CA ILE A 97 -0.33 -9.47 -0.41
C ILE A 97 -0.97 -10.60 0.40
N ASN A 98 -0.42 -10.92 1.58
CA ASN A 98 -0.87 -12.05 2.40
C ASN A 98 -2.25 -11.85 3.04
N ALA A 99 -2.66 -10.60 3.28
CA ALA A 99 -3.97 -10.30 3.84
C ALA A 99 -5.06 -10.28 2.76
N LEU A 100 -6.24 -10.82 3.07
CA LEU A 100 -7.40 -10.71 2.20
C LEU A 100 -7.82 -9.25 2.05
N GLN A 101 -8.11 -8.86 0.81
CA GLN A 101 -8.61 -7.55 0.46
C GLN A 101 -10.10 -7.66 0.13
N TYR A 102 -10.87 -6.61 0.42
CA TYR A 102 -12.32 -6.54 0.17
C TYR A 102 -12.70 -5.35 -0.70
N ASP A 103 -12.00 -4.24 -0.50
CA ASP A 103 -12.06 -3.03 -1.31
C ASP A 103 -10.64 -2.46 -1.35
N PHE A 104 -9.94 -2.73 -2.43
CA PHE A 104 -8.55 -2.34 -2.63
C PHE A 104 -8.47 -1.35 -3.78
N GLN A 105 -7.88 -0.20 -3.51
CA GLN A 105 -7.50 0.76 -4.54
C GLN A 105 -5.97 0.88 -4.58
N GLY A 106 -5.40 0.81 -5.76
CA GLY A 106 -3.96 0.87 -5.93
C GLY A 106 -3.52 1.29 -7.31
N ILE A 107 -2.32 1.85 -7.36
CA ILE A 107 -1.65 2.25 -8.60
C ILE A 107 -0.77 1.09 -9.06
N PHE A 108 -0.89 0.73 -10.32
CA PHE A 108 -0.14 -0.34 -10.96
C PHE A 108 0.56 0.17 -12.22
N LEU A 109 1.63 -0.48 -12.61
CA LEU A 109 2.29 -0.27 -13.90
C LEU A 109 1.58 -1.14 -14.94
N ASN A 110 1.10 -0.54 -16.04
CA ASN A 110 0.13 -1.18 -16.92
C ASN A 110 0.68 -2.39 -17.70
N LYS A 111 1.99 -2.50 -17.89
CA LYS A 111 2.63 -3.64 -18.53
C LYS A 111 2.99 -4.77 -17.57
N LEU A 112 2.87 -4.58 -16.25
CA LEU A 112 3.14 -5.64 -15.29
C LEU A 112 1.87 -6.45 -15.00
N PRO A 113 1.96 -7.80 -15.01
CA PRO A 113 0.81 -8.63 -14.71
C PRO A 113 0.39 -8.53 -13.24
N ILE A 114 -0.91 -8.60 -13.01
CA ILE A 114 -1.50 -8.67 -11.67
C ILE A 114 -2.18 -10.02 -11.51
N THR A 115 -1.83 -10.75 -10.47
CA THR A 115 -2.51 -11.98 -10.09
C THR A 115 -3.63 -11.66 -9.11
N LEU A 116 -4.85 -12.08 -9.43
CA LEU A 116 -6.01 -11.98 -8.56
C LEU A 116 -6.52 -13.38 -8.23
N GLU A 117 -6.82 -13.64 -6.98
CA GLU A 117 -7.45 -14.89 -6.55
C GLU A 117 -8.64 -14.58 -5.64
N ALA A 118 -9.83 -15.04 -6.06
CA ALA A 118 -11.05 -14.95 -5.28
C ALA A 118 -11.10 -16.07 -4.25
N ILE A 119 -11.27 -15.75 -2.97
CA ILE A 119 -11.28 -16.69 -1.85
C ILE A 119 -12.64 -16.61 -1.18
N ALA A 120 -13.47 -17.63 -1.43
CA ALA A 120 -14.80 -17.75 -0.82
C ALA A 120 -14.68 -18.13 0.66
N LYS A 121 -15.59 -17.60 1.49
CA LYS A 121 -15.79 -18.03 2.87
C LYS A 121 -16.68 -19.28 2.92
N SER A 122 -16.69 -19.93 4.08
CA SER A 122 -17.52 -21.12 4.31
C SER A 122 -19.00 -20.87 3.97
N GLY A 123 -19.62 -21.77 3.22
CA GLY A 123 -20.99 -21.66 2.72
C GLY A 123 -21.14 -20.85 1.42
N TYR A 124 -20.07 -20.34 0.88
CA TYR A 124 -20.09 -19.58 -0.37
C TYR A 124 -19.09 -20.14 -1.39
N GLN A 125 -19.33 -19.84 -2.66
CA GLN A 125 -18.42 -20.14 -3.78
C GLN A 125 -18.23 -18.92 -4.66
N PHE A 126 -17.08 -18.87 -5.34
CA PHE A 126 -16.85 -17.90 -6.39
C PHE A 126 -17.80 -18.13 -7.56
N ASP A 127 -18.34 -17.07 -8.11
CA ASP A 127 -19.30 -17.13 -9.22
C ASP A 127 -18.66 -16.59 -10.53
N TYR A 128 -18.26 -15.31 -10.53
CA TYR A 128 -17.64 -14.68 -11.70
C TYR A 128 -16.86 -13.40 -11.34
N TRP A 129 -16.11 -12.92 -12.30
CA TRP A 129 -15.50 -11.59 -12.27
C TRP A 129 -16.34 -10.59 -13.05
N GLU A 130 -16.61 -9.42 -12.47
CA GLU A 130 -17.07 -8.24 -13.18
C GLU A 130 -15.87 -7.39 -13.60
N GLY A 131 -15.86 -6.88 -14.83
CA GLY A 131 -14.77 -6.08 -15.38
C GLY A 131 -13.66 -6.89 -16.05
N VAL A 132 -13.69 -8.22 -15.96
CA VAL A 132 -12.77 -9.15 -16.63
C VAL A 132 -13.55 -10.35 -17.15
N ASP A 133 -13.32 -10.73 -18.41
CA ASP A 133 -13.95 -11.92 -19.00
C ASP A 133 -13.19 -13.19 -18.58
N SER A 134 -13.52 -13.72 -17.41
CA SER A 134 -13.00 -14.99 -16.90
C SER A 134 -13.93 -15.60 -15.86
N LYS A 135 -14.02 -16.92 -15.88
CA LYS A 135 -14.72 -17.73 -14.85
C LYS A 135 -13.78 -18.45 -13.89
N GLU A 136 -12.49 -18.29 -14.08
CA GLU A 136 -11.48 -18.90 -13.23
C GLU A 136 -11.35 -18.12 -11.92
N ARG A 137 -11.34 -18.83 -10.78
CA ARG A 137 -11.17 -18.23 -9.45
C ARG A 137 -9.85 -17.44 -9.32
N LYS A 138 -8.81 -17.94 -9.97
CA LYS A 138 -7.48 -17.32 -10.02
C LYS A 138 -7.16 -16.88 -11.43
N ILE A 139 -6.87 -15.61 -11.61
CA ILE A 139 -6.59 -15.01 -12.91
C ILE A 139 -5.30 -14.19 -12.88
N ILE A 140 -4.68 -14.05 -14.04
CA ILE A 140 -3.58 -13.12 -14.26
C ILE A 140 -4.07 -12.10 -15.29
N ILE A 141 -4.15 -10.85 -14.87
CA ILE A 141 -4.61 -9.76 -15.71
C ILE A 141 -3.44 -8.89 -16.16
N GLN A 142 -3.58 -8.33 -17.36
CA GLN A 142 -2.68 -7.31 -17.89
C GLN A 142 -3.40 -5.97 -17.84
N PRO A 143 -2.99 -5.03 -16.99
CA PRO A 143 -3.75 -3.78 -16.78
C PRO A 143 -4.00 -2.99 -18.07
N TYR A 144 -3.08 -3.02 -19.05
CA TYR A 144 -3.28 -2.34 -20.34
C TYR A 144 -4.41 -2.94 -21.20
N LYS A 145 -4.90 -4.16 -20.87
CA LYS A 145 -6.02 -4.82 -21.56
C LYS A 145 -7.36 -4.59 -20.87
N ILE A 146 -7.36 -3.95 -19.70
CA ILE A 146 -8.56 -3.75 -18.92
C ILE A 146 -9.23 -2.46 -19.35
N ILE A 147 -10.51 -2.55 -19.74
CA ILE A 147 -11.32 -1.40 -20.19
C ILE A 147 -11.86 -0.63 -18.97
N SER A 148 -12.14 -1.34 -17.89
CA SER A 148 -12.71 -0.75 -16.66
C SER A 148 -11.63 -0.55 -15.60
N SER A 149 -11.60 0.61 -14.96
CA SER A 149 -10.77 0.85 -13.79
C SER A 149 -11.23 0.09 -12.53
N LYS A 150 -12.35 -0.64 -12.64
CA LYS A 150 -12.94 -1.41 -11.53
C LYS A 150 -13.09 -2.87 -11.91
N ILE A 151 -12.64 -3.75 -11.01
CA ILE A 151 -12.79 -5.21 -11.08
C ILE A 151 -13.48 -5.67 -9.81
N SER A 152 -14.48 -6.54 -9.92
CA SER A 152 -15.15 -7.10 -8.74
C SER A 152 -15.28 -8.61 -8.82
N ALA A 153 -14.91 -9.31 -7.73
CA ALA A 153 -15.22 -10.72 -7.57
C ALA A 153 -16.61 -10.91 -6.99
N HIS A 154 -17.42 -11.74 -7.63
CA HIS A 154 -18.76 -12.08 -7.17
C HIS A 154 -18.78 -13.49 -6.56
N PHE A 155 -19.38 -13.57 -5.41
CA PHE A 155 -19.60 -14.83 -4.68
C PHE A 155 -21.09 -15.07 -4.51
N LYS A 156 -21.49 -16.34 -4.45
CA LYS A 156 -22.87 -16.78 -4.19
C LYS A 156 -22.89 -17.88 -3.14
N LEU A 157 -24.05 -18.14 -2.56
CA LEU A 157 -24.27 -19.30 -1.67
C LEU A 157 -24.00 -20.59 -2.44
N ILE A 158 -23.52 -21.58 -1.72
CA ILE A 158 -23.48 -22.96 -2.21
C ILE A 158 -24.90 -23.53 -2.04
N ASP A 159 -25.50 -23.97 -3.17
CA ASP A 159 -26.83 -24.62 -3.16
C ASP A 159 -26.78 -25.97 -2.43
#